data_9aa9f93ac85bf4be8fe406a07d143829
#
_entry.id   9aa9f93ac85bf4be8fe406a07d143829
#
_cell.length_a   1.000
_cell.length_b   1.000
_cell.length_c   1.000
_cell.angle_alpha   90.00
_cell.angle_beta   90.00
_cell.angle_gamma   90.00
#
_symmetry.space_group_name_H-M   'P 1'
#
loop_
_entity.id
_entity.type
_entity.pdbx_description
1 polymer ?
#
loop_
_entity_poly.entity_id
_entity_poly.type
_entity_poly.pdbx_seq_one_letter_code
_entity_poly.pdbx_strand_id
1 'polypeptide(L)'
;MRSSINFLIFLASLLAPAFCFSAEVAPPPSLAVKAYLLRDFNSGTIIESYKKDERVEPASLTKIMTAYVTFDAIQHGHLKLDQTLAVSERAWKVEGSKMFIDPKTPVTVDELLHGMIIQSGNDAAITLAIGVAGSEEQFANMMNKQAKKLGLSSTHFMNATGLPDNN
;
A
#
# COMPACT_ATOMS: atom_id res chain seq x y z
N MET A 1 23.98 30.94 63.32
CA MET A 1 22.73 30.13 63.21
C MET A 1 21.76 30.54 62.10
N ARG A 2 21.56 31.86 61.82
CA ARG A 2 20.65 32.29 60.72
C ARG A 2 21.12 31.93 59.29
N SER A 3 22.43 31.89 59.04
CA SER A 3 22.97 31.56 57.69
C SER A 3 22.79 30.09 57.29
N SER A 4 22.88 29.15 58.27
CA SER A 4 22.74 27.69 58.00
C SER A 4 21.29 27.28 57.69
N ILE A 5 20.31 28.02 58.22
CA ILE A 5 18.88 27.76 58.01
C ILE A 5 18.50 28.16 56.56
N ASN A 6 19.02 29.30 56.07
CA ASN A 6 18.75 29.76 54.68
C ASN A 6 19.37 28.85 53.67
N PHE A 7 20.52 28.22 53.94
CA PHE A 7 21.17 27.26 53.06
C PHE A 7 20.37 25.93 52.96
N LEU A 8 19.81 25.46 54.10
CA LEU A 8 18.96 24.28 54.13
C LEU A 8 17.64 24.47 53.38
N ILE A 9 17.02 25.66 53.45
CA ILE A 9 15.79 26.00 52.73
C ILE A 9 16.06 26.07 51.23
N PHE A 10 17.20 26.60 50.80
CA PHE A 10 17.58 26.68 49.40
C PHE A 10 17.87 25.28 48.80
N LEU A 11 18.49 24.40 49.58
CA LEU A 11 18.77 23.01 49.16
C LEU A 11 17.48 22.18 49.07
N ALA A 12 16.51 22.39 49.94
CA ALA A 12 15.22 21.70 49.92
C ALA A 12 14.35 22.09 48.73
N SER A 13 14.48 23.33 48.20
CA SER A 13 13.72 23.80 47.01
C SER A 13 14.28 23.17 45.71
N LEU A 14 15.54 22.72 45.67
CA LEU A 14 16.12 22.03 44.52
C LEU A 14 15.70 20.57 44.37
N LEU A 15 15.11 19.98 45.42
CA LEU A 15 14.62 18.60 45.44
C LEU A 15 13.11 18.46 45.20
N ALA A 16 12.42 19.53 44.80
CA ALA A 16 11.01 19.43 44.42
C ALA A 16 10.89 18.52 43.20
N PRO A 17 10.20 17.37 43.28
CA PRO A 17 10.00 16.53 42.11
C PRO A 17 9.24 17.34 41.06
N ALA A 18 9.83 17.50 39.88
CA ALA A 18 9.12 18.02 38.72
C ALA A 18 8.00 17.02 38.40
N PHE A 19 6.79 17.29 38.82
CA PHE A 19 5.62 16.55 38.37
C PHE A 19 5.45 16.89 36.88
N CYS A 20 6.04 16.04 36.03
CA CYS A 20 5.69 16.03 34.61
C CYS A 20 4.22 15.57 34.51
N PHE A 21 3.30 16.52 34.37
CA PHE A 21 1.95 16.21 33.91
C PHE A 21 2.09 15.69 32.48
N SER A 22 2.04 14.36 32.33
CA SER A 22 1.82 13.76 31.02
C SER A 22 0.45 14.24 30.56
N ALA A 23 0.40 14.99 29.46
CA ALA A 23 -0.87 15.33 28.84
C ALA A 23 -1.58 14.01 28.50
N GLU A 24 -2.78 13.82 29.01
CA GLU A 24 -3.62 12.69 28.69
C GLU A 24 -3.96 12.76 27.21
N VAL A 25 -3.35 11.86 26.42
CA VAL A 25 -3.65 11.76 24.97
C VAL A 25 -5.06 11.18 24.86
N ALA A 26 -5.94 11.89 24.17
CA ALA A 26 -7.28 11.38 23.91
C ALA A 26 -7.22 10.01 23.25
N PRO A 27 -8.08 9.06 23.65
CA PRO A 27 -8.10 7.74 23.04
C PRO A 27 -8.44 7.86 21.54
N PRO A 28 -7.92 6.95 20.69
CA PRO A 28 -8.21 6.97 19.27
C PRO A 28 -9.70 6.74 19.02
N PRO A 29 -10.25 7.29 17.92
CA PRO A 29 -11.65 7.10 17.57
C PRO A 29 -11.94 5.60 17.31
N SER A 30 -13.12 5.13 17.72
CA SER A 30 -13.56 3.79 17.38
C SER A 30 -13.93 3.73 15.90
N LEU A 31 -13.23 2.88 15.15
CA LEU A 31 -13.47 2.67 13.72
C LEU A 31 -14.13 1.32 13.47
N ALA A 32 -15.17 1.30 12.63
CA ALA A 32 -15.87 0.07 12.22
C ALA A 32 -15.08 -0.65 11.09
N VAL A 33 -13.85 -1.08 11.39
CA VAL A 33 -12.95 -1.76 10.44
C VAL A 33 -12.39 -3.04 11.05
N LYS A 34 -11.94 -3.97 10.19
CA LYS A 34 -11.34 -5.24 10.65
C LYS A 34 -9.97 -5.02 11.30
N ALA A 35 -9.16 -4.18 10.68
CA ALA A 35 -7.82 -3.83 11.14
C ALA A 35 -7.41 -2.44 10.64
N TYR A 36 -6.51 -1.78 11.35
CA TYR A 36 -5.87 -0.56 10.87
C TYR A 36 -4.47 -0.38 11.42
N LEU A 37 -3.68 0.40 10.71
CA LEU A 37 -2.35 0.84 11.10
C LEU A 37 -2.15 2.30 10.70
N LEU A 38 -1.89 3.17 11.66
CA LEU A 38 -1.45 4.54 11.44
C LEU A 38 0.02 4.65 11.78
N ARG A 39 0.83 5.06 10.81
CA ARG A 39 2.27 5.16 10.94
C ARG A 39 2.75 6.53 10.45
N ASP A 40 3.67 7.13 11.20
CA ASP A 40 4.39 8.31 10.71
C ASP A 40 5.33 7.92 9.57
N PHE A 41 5.22 8.62 8.45
CA PHE A 41 5.98 8.29 7.24
C PHE A 41 7.49 8.51 7.41
N ASN A 42 7.91 9.58 8.11
CA ASN A 42 9.31 9.95 8.20
C ASN A 42 10.07 9.12 9.24
N SER A 43 9.50 9.00 10.44
CA SER A 43 10.14 8.27 11.55
C SER A 43 9.88 6.76 11.49
N GLY A 44 8.85 6.34 10.79
CA GLY A 44 8.39 4.96 10.79
C GLY A 44 7.67 4.56 12.08
N THR A 45 7.43 5.50 13.01
CA THR A 45 6.79 5.22 14.29
C THR A 45 5.32 4.85 14.10
N ILE A 46 4.88 3.78 14.71
CA ILE A 46 3.46 3.40 14.77
C ILE A 46 2.79 4.33 15.79
N ILE A 47 1.85 5.15 15.30
CA ILE A 47 1.08 6.09 16.12
C ILE A 47 -0.08 5.35 16.78
N GLU A 48 -0.78 4.51 16.00
CA GLU A 48 -1.92 3.75 16.48
C GLU A 48 -2.12 2.50 15.61
N SER A 49 -2.67 1.42 16.19
CA SER A 49 -2.98 0.21 15.41
C SER A 49 -4.04 -0.64 16.09
N TYR A 50 -4.81 -1.32 15.29
CA TYR A 50 -5.75 -2.34 15.72
C TYR A 50 -5.60 -3.57 14.84
N LYS A 51 -5.31 -4.74 15.44
CA LYS A 51 -5.15 -6.01 14.72
C LYS A 51 -4.24 -5.92 13.49
N LYS A 52 -3.16 -5.13 13.57
CA LYS A 52 -2.26 -4.80 12.43
C LYS A 52 -1.65 -6.01 11.72
N ASP A 53 -1.58 -7.14 12.41
CA ASP A 53 -1.01 -8.40 11.90
C ASP A 53 -2.11 -9.40 11.46
N GLU A 54 -3.39 -8.99 11.51
CA GLU A 54 -4.49 -9.83 11.03
C GLU A 54 -4.43 -9.96 9.50
N ARG A 55 -4.60 -11.18 9.00
CA ARG A 55 -4.63 -11.43 7.56
C ARG A 55 -5.93 -10.88 6.96
N VAL A 56 -5.79 -10.02 5.96
CA VAL A 56 -6.91 -9.42 5.23
C VAL A 56 -6.70 -9.60 3.72
N GLU A 57 -7.78 -9.66 2.98
CA GLU A 57 -7.74 -9.58 1.52
C GLU A 57 -7.60 -8.11 1.12
N PRO A 58 -6.52 -7.75 0.38
CA PRO A 58 -6.26 -6.36 0.04
C PRO A 58 -7.21 -5.81 -1.04
N ALA A 59 -7.97 -6.65 -1.71
CA ALA A 59 -8.83 -6.27 -2.84
C ALA A 59 -8.06 -5.38 -3.83
N SER A 60 -8.62 -4.25 -4.27
CA SER A 60 -7.98 -3.36 -5.24
C SER A 60 -6.68 -2.68 -4.76
N LEU A 61 -6.32 -2.75 -3.48
CA LEU A 61 -4.99 -2.33 -3.03
C LEU A 61 -3.88 -3.17 -3.70
N THR A 62 -4.18 -4.37 -4.17
CA THR A 62 -3.31 -5.20 -5.03
C THR A 62 -2.74 -4.42 -6.22
N LYS A 63 -3.52 -3.50 -6.80
CA LYS A 63 -3.12 -2.71 -7.98
C LYS A 63 -1.97 -1.74 -7.71
N ILE A 64 -1.66 -1.46 -6.45
CA ILE A 64 -0.43 -0.74 -6.08
C ILE A 64 0.80 -1.55 -6.51
N MET A 65 0.81 -2.86 -6.25
CA MET A 65 1.90 -3.73 -6.71
C MET A 65 1.87 -3.93 -8.23
N THR A 66 0.69 -3.99 -8.84
CA THR A 66 0.54 -4.04 -10.30
C THR A 66 1.14 -2.81 -10.95
N ALA A 67 0.84 -1.61 -10.44
CA ALA A 67 1.46 -0.37 -10.91
C ALA A 67 2.99 -0.38 -10.69
N TYR A 68 3.45 -0.81 -9.51
CA TYR A 68 4.87 -0.88 -9.18
C TYR A 68 5.65 -1.76 -10.17
N VAL A 69 5.18 -2.98 -10.45
CA VAL A 69 5.81 -3.91 -11.41
C VAL A 69 5.76 -3.36 -12.83
N THR A 70 4.66 -2.69 -13.20
CA THR A 70 4.52 -2.05 -14.52
C THR A 70 5.49 -0.88 -14.68
N PHE A 71 5.62 -0.01 -13.67
CA PHE A 71 6.61 1.08 -13.69
C PHE A 71 8.05 0.56 -13.68
N ASP A 72 8.34 -0.52 -12.97
CA ASP A 72 9.64 -1.19 -13.02
C ASP A 72 9.97 -1.67 -14.45
N ALA A 73 9.00 -2.25 -15.14
CA ALA A 73 9.16 -2.67 -16.54
C ALA A 73 9.40 -1.47 -17.50
N ILE A 74 8.71 -0.35 -17.26
CA ILE A 74 8.89 0.89 -18.04
C ILE A 74 10.29 1.47 -17.77
N GLN A 75 10.70 1.54 -16.53
CA GLN A 75 12.01 2.09 -16.12
C GLN A 75 13.17 1.30 -16.73
N HIS A 76 13.02 -0.02 -16.88
CA HIS A 76 14.02 -0.89 -17.50
C HIS A 76 13.88 -1.01 -19.02
N GLY A 77 12.96 -0.27 -19.66
CA GLY A 77 12.78 -0.26 -21.11
C GLY A 77 12.10 -1.49 -21.70
N HIS A 78 11.50 -2.34 -20.86
CA HIS A 78 10.73 -3.50 -21.31
C HIS A 78 9.34 -3.13 -21.81
N LEU A 79 8.83 -1.96 -21.45
CA LEU A 79 7.54 -1.41 -21.84
C LEU A 79 7.69 0.10 -22.05
N LYS A 80 6.88 0.69 -22.94
CA LYS A 80 6.86 2.14 -23.18
C LYS A 80 5.45 2.68 -22.94
N LEU A 81 5.34 3.94 -22.48
CA LEU A 81 4.05 4.57 -22.21
C LEU A 81 3.17 4.69 -23.47
N ASP A 82 3.79 5.00 -24.62
CA ASP A 82 3.13 5.13 -25.92
C ASP A 82 2.90 3.78 -26.64
N GLN A 83 3.42 2.68 -26.08
CA GLN A 83 3.20 1.35 -26.62
C GLN A 83 1.75 0.94 -26.48
N THR A 84 1.15 0.41 -27.54
CA THR A 84 -0.20 -0.16 -27.50
C THR A 84 -0.15 -1.63 -27.14
N LEU A 85 -1.12 -2.06 -26.31
CA LEU A 85 -1.32 -3.45 -25.93
C LEU A 85 -2.64 -3.98 -26.47
N ALA A 86 -2.64 -5.27 -26.83
CA ALA A 86 -3.86 -5.95 -27.23
C ALA A 86 -4.69 -6.31 -26.01
N VAL A 87 -5.98 -6.04 -26.06
CA VAL A 87 -6.92 -6.39 -25.01
C VAL A 87 -7.34 -7.85 -25.17
N SER A 88 -7.05 -8.67 -24.17
CA SER A 88 -7.48 -10.06 -24.19
C SER A 88 -8.98 -10.21 -23.88
N GLU A 89 -9.59 -11.32 -24.35
CA GLU A 89 -10.97 -11.64 -24.01
C GLU A 89 -11.17 -11.79 -22.49
N ARG A 90 -10.16 -12.30 -21.78
CA ARG A 90 -10.14 -12.37 -20.32
C ARG A 90 -10.23 -10.99 -19.66
N ALA A 91 -9.45 -10.03 -20.14
CA ALA A 91 -9.48 -8.65 -19.65
C ALA A 91 -10.83 -7.99 -19.94
N TRP A 92 -11.34 -8.14 -21.15
CA TRP A 92 -12.62 -7.55 -21.57
C TRP A 92 -13.81 -8.07 -20.77
N LYS A 93 -13.85 -9.39 -20.47
CA LYS A 93 -14.95 -10.03 -19.74
C LYS A 93 -14.82 -9.94 -18.22
N VAL A 94 -13.72 -9.41 -17.68
CA VAL A 94 -13.52 -9.34 -16.23
C VAL A 94 -14.66 -8.58 -15.56
N GLU A 95 -15.02 -8.99 -14.35
CA GLU A 95 -16.05 -8.36 -13.55
C GLU A 95 -15.48 -7.21 -12.69
N GLY A 96 -16.38 -6.45 -12.06
CA GLY A 96 -16.07 -5.35 -11.17
C GLY A 96 -15.74 -4.05 -11.89
N SER A 97 -14.87 -3.23 -11.31
CA SER A 97 -14.49 -1.93 -11.86
C SER A 97 -13.70 -2.06 -13.17
N LYS A 98 -14.07 -1.27 -14.17
CA LYS A 98 -13.46 -1.29 -15.52
C LYS A 98 -13.30 0.10 -16.09
N MET A 99 -12.31 0.27 -16.99
CA MET A 99 -12.26 1.42 -17.89
C MET A 99 -12.99 1.15 -19.22
N PHE A 100 -13.56 -0.06 -19.40
CA PHE A 100 -14.37 -0.47 -20.56
C PHE A 100 -13.59 -0.49 -21.89
N ILE A 101 -12.42 -1.11 -21.89
CA ILE A 101 -11.62 -1.32 -23.10
C ILE A 101 -12.25 -2.37 -24.04
N ASP A 102 -12.04 -2.17 -25.34
CA ASP A 102 -12.57 -3.04 -26.41
C ASP A 102 -11.42 -3.87 -27.03
N PRO A 103 -11.56 -5.21 -27.16
CA PRO A 103 -10.56 -6.06 -27.81
C PRO A 103 -10.23 -5.65 -29.27
N LYS A 104 -11.12 -4.90 -29.92
CA LYS A 104 -10.91 -4.42 -31.30
C LYS A 104 -10.08 -3.15 -31.39
N THR A 105 -9.86 -2.47 -30.25
CA THR A 105 -9.17 -1.18 -30.22
C THR A 105 -7.94 -1.31 -29.30
N PRO A 106 -6.72 -1.26 -29.85
CA PRO A 106 -5.52 -1.22 -29.03
C PRO A 106 -5.51 -0.01 -28.09
N VAL A 107 -5.01 -0.19 -26.88
CA VAL A 107 -4.95 0.84 -25.84
C VAL A 107 -3.50 1.04 -25.43
N THR A 108 -3.08 2.28 -25.23
CA THR A 108 -1.71 2.59 -24.80
C THR A 108 -1.48 2.20 -23.34
N VAL A 109 -0.23 1.93 -23.00
CA VAL A 109 0.19 1.67 -21.61
C VAL A 109 -0.17 2.84 -20.70
N ASP A 110 -0.02 4.08 -21.18
CA ASP A 110 -0.37 5.30 -20.45
C ASP A 110 -1.87 5.33 -20.11
N GLU A 111 -2.75 5.11 -21.10
CA GLU A 111 -4.20 5.05 -20.87
C GLU A 111 -4.59 3.93 -19.91
N LEU A 112 -3.96 2.76 -20.03
CA LEU A 112 -4.20 1.62 -19.13
C LEU A 112 -3.78 1.93 -17.70
N LEU A 113 -2.62 2.59 -17.49
CA LEU A 113 -2.18 3.03 -16.17
C LEU A 113 -3.18 4.02 -15.56
N HIS A 114 -3.64 5.01 -16.32
CA HIS A 114 -4.64 5.96 -15.88
C HIS A 114 -5.97 5.25 -15.53
N GLY A 115 -6.45 4.36 -16.37
CA GLY A 115 -7.67 3.59 -16.12
C GLY A 115 -7.57 2.69 -14.89
N MET A 116 -6.41 2.06 -14.68
CA MET A 116 -6.17 1.24 -13.49
C MET A 116 -6.06 2.08 -12.21
N ILE A 117 -5.31 3.18 -12.24
CA ILE A 117 -5.02 3.97 -11.02
C ILE A 117 -6.24 4.81 -10.61
N ILE A 118 -6.92 5.46 -11.57
CA ILE A 118 -8.00 6.40 -11.27
C ILE A 118 -9.32 5.67 -11.05
N GLN A 119 -9.68 4.73 -11.94
CA GLN A 119 -10.95 4.01 -11.90
C GLN A 119 -10.86 2.62 -11.28
N SER A 120 -9.65 2.21 -10.88
CA SER A 120 -9.40 0.85 -10.38
C SER A 120 -9.78 -0.24 -11.41
N GLY A 121 -9.58 0.03 -12.73
CA GLY A 121 -9.98 -0.84 -13.83
C GLY A 121 -9.31 -2.21 -13.76
N ASN A 122 -10.11 -3.27 -13.61
CA ASN A 122 -9.62 -4.65 -13.61
C ASN A 122 -9.18 -5.08 -15.01
N ASP A 123 -9.89 -4.63 -16.05
CA ASP A 123 -9.57 -4.84 -17.46
C ASP A 123 -8.20 -4.24 -17.82
N ALA A 124 -7.93 -3.03 -17.34
CA ALA A 124 -6.64 -2.37 -17.50
C ALA A 124 -5.52 -3.14 -16.77
N ALA A 125 -5.76 -3.55 -15.52
CA ALA A 125 -4.79 -4.29 -14.72
C ALA A 125 -4.37 -5.61 -15.38
N ILE A 126 -5.33 -6.39 -15.90
CA ILE A 126 -5.08 -7.64 -16.61
C ILE A 126 -4.33 -7.37 -17.92
N THR A 127 -4.72 -6.36 -18.69
CA THR A 127 -4.07 -6.02 -19.95
C THR A 127 -2.62 -5.60 -19.73
N LEU A 128 -2.33 -4.79 -18.70
CA LEU A 128 -0.96 -4.44 -18.30
C LEU A 128 -0.17 -5.67 -17.87
N ALA A 129 -0.75 -6.54 -17.05
CA ALA A 129 -0.10 -7.76 -16.58
C ALA A 129 0.33 -8.67 -17.73
N ILE A 130 -0.57 -8.90 -18.69
CA ILE A 130 -0.26 -9.69 -19.90
C ILE A 130 0.78 -8.98 -20.77
N GLY A 131 0.69 -7.66 -20.92
CA GLY A 131 1.65 -6.87 -21.70
C GLY A 131 3.06 -6.89 -21.13
N VAL A 132 3.22 -6.93 -19.80
CA VAL A 132 4.51 -6.97 -19.11
C VAL A 132 5.09 -8.39 -19.09
N ALA A 133 4.28 -9.40 -18.78
CA ALA A 133 4.78 -10.75 -18.45
C ALA A 133 4.32 -11.84 -19.42
N GLY A 134 3.50 -11.51 -20.42
CA GLY A 134 2.92 -12.48 -21.35
C GLY A 134 1.70 -13.23 -20.79
N SER A 135 1.55 -13.34 -19.48
CA SER A 135 0.37 -13.91 -18.83
C SER A 135 0.14 -13.30 -17.44
N GLU A 136 -1.09 -13.40 -16.95
CA GLU A 136 -1.45 -12.93 -15.60
C GLU A 136 -0.74 -13.75 -14.51
N GLU A 137 -0.57 -15.07 -14.72
CA GLU A 137 0.17 -15.95 -13.82
C GLU A 137 1.66 -15.54 -13.70
N GLN A 138 2.34 -15.33 -14.83
CA GLN A 138 3.73 -14.88 -14.82
C GLN A 138 3.87 -13.50 -14.15
N PHE A 139 2.90 -12.65 -14.35
CA PHE A 139 2.87 -11.34 -13.70
C PHE A 139 2.71 -11.47 -12.18
N ALA A 140 1.81 -12.34 -11.69
CA ALA A 140 1.66 -12.62 -10.26
C ALA A 140 2.97 -13.16 -9.65
N ASN A 141 3.71 -13.99 -10.37
CA ASN A 141 5.04 -14.44 -9.98
C ASN A 141 6.03 -13.26 -9.87
N MET A 142 5.97 -12.28 -10.78
CA MET A 142 6.78 -11.06 -10.69
C MET A 142 6.38 -10.21 -9.47
N MET A 143 5.08 -10.04 -9.20
CA MET A 143 4.58 -9.34 -8.01
C MET A 143 5.10 -9.99 -6.72
N ASN A 144 5.05 -11.32 -6.61
CA ASN A 144 5.55 -12.06 -5.46
C ASN A 144 7.08 -11.94 -5.30
N LYS A 145 7.81 -11.90 -6.41
CA LYS A 145 9.26 -11.64 -6.40
C LYS A 145 9.57 -10.23 -5.87
N GLN A 146 8.78 -9.22 -6.27
CA GLN A 146 8.94 -7.86 -5.75
C GLN A 146 8.51 -7.76 -4.27
N ALA A 147 7.42 -8.42 -3.87
CA ALA A 147 7.01 -8.51 -2.47
C ALA A 147 8.16 -9.03 -1.59
N LYS A 148 8.83 -10.10 -2.02
CA LYS A 148 10.00 -10.65 -1.33
C LYS A 148 11.17 -9.66 -1.25
N LYS A 149 11.48 -8.94 -2.34
CA LYS A 149 12.54 -7.91 -2.35
C LYS A 149 12.24 -6.74 -1.42
N LEU A 150 10.96 -6.37 -1.30
CA LEU A 150 10.48 -5.30 -0.41
C LEU A 150 10.31 -5.74 1.05
N GLY A 151 10.60 -7.02 1.37
CA GLY A 151 10.47 -7.55 2.73
C GLY A 151 9.02 -7.80 3.17
N LEU A 152 8.08 -7.90 2.24
CA LEU A 152 6.66 -8.15 2.53
C LEU A 152 6.43 -9.65 2.80
N SER A 153 6.93 -10.16 3.92
CA SER A 153 6.97 -11.58 4.26
C SER A 153 5.60 -12.24 4.43
N SER A 154 4.56 -11.47 4.70
CA SER A 154 3.18 -11.95 4.91
C SER A 154 2.25 -11.61 3.76
N THR A 155 2.79 -11.20 2.59
CA THR A 155 2.03 -10.81 1.42
C THR A 155 2.20 -11.83 0.31
N HIS A 156 1.08 -12.24 -0.33
CA HIS A 156 1.08 -13.11 -1.50
C HIS A 156 0.04 -12.64 -2.52
N PHE A 157 0.43 -12.54 -3.78
CA PHE A 157 -0.41 -12.10 -4.88
C PHE A 157 -0.77 -13.29 -5.77
N MET A 158 -2.06 -13.47 -6.05
CA MET A 158 -2.57 -14.51 -6.95
C MET A 158 -2.85 -13.96 -8.36
N ASN A 159 -3.17 -12.67 -8.47
CA ASN A 159 -3.51 -12.01 -9.73
C ASN A 159 -3.18 -10.51 -9.69
N ALA A 160 -3.38 -9.81 -10.80
CA ALA A 160 -3.08 -8.39 -10.95
C ALA A 160 -4.18 -7.45 -10.43
N THR A 161 -5.35 -7.97 -10.06
CA THR A 161 -6.55 -7.16 -9.78
C THR A 161 -6.89 -7.08 -8.30
N GLY A 162 -6.58 -8.13 -7.54
CA GLY A 162 -7.05 -8.35 -6.18
C GLY A 162 -8.50 -8.89 -6.11
N LEU A 163 -9.05 -9.35 -7.21
CA LEU A 163 -10.29 -10.14 -7.19
C LEU A 163 -10.03 -11.49 -6.49
N PRO A 164 -11.04 -12.06 -5.84
CA PRO A 164 -10.93 -13.38 -5.22
C PRO A 164 -10.41 -14.42 -6.22
N ASP A 165 -9.51 -15.27 -5.76
CA ASP A 165 -9.00 -16.42 -6.50
C ASP A 165 -9.33 -17.68 -5.72
N ASN A 166 -9.89 -18.68 -6.41
CA ASN A 166 -10.35 -19.91 -5.76
C ASN A 166 -9.25 -21.00 -5.69
N ASN A 167 -7.99 -20.64 -6.03
CA ASN A 167 -6.84 -21.55 -5.98
C ASN A 167 -6.03 -21.44 -4.71
#